data_6047f9f2dd0b4137526d3274c8380248
#
_entry.id   6047f9f2dd0b4137526d3274c8380248
#
_cell.length_a   1.000
_cell.length_b   1.000
_cell.length_c   1.000
_cell.angle_alpha   90.00
_cell.angle_beta   90.00
_cell.angle_gamma   90.00
#
_symmetry.space_group_name_H-M   'P 1'
#
loop_
_entity.id
_entity.type
_entity.pdbx_description
1 polymer ?
#
loop_
_entity_poly.entity_id
_entity_poly.type
_entity_poly.pdbx_seq_one_letter_code
_entity_poly.pdbx_strand_id
1 'polypeptide(L)' 'MSEVQDKIKQIIVDEFGVDEAEVTENARFIEDLGADSLDLVELVMRFEEEFDIEIPDEDAEKIQSVRDAYAYVEQHKQG' A
#
# COMPACT_ATOMS: atom_id res chain seq x y z
N MET A 1 -12.52 -10.58 -5.57
CA MET A 1 -11.32 -10.00 -4.96
C MET A 1 -10.11 -10.51 -5.68
N SER A 2 -9.12 -9.68 -5.86
CA SER A 2 -7.94 -10.07 -6.61
C SER A 2 -6.82 -10.50 -5.66
N GLU A 3 -5.95 -11.36 -6.18
CA GLU A 3 -4.77 -11.77 -5.43
C GLU A 3 -3.88 -10.59 -5.12
N VAL A 4 -3.84 -9.61 -6.02
CA VAL A 4 -3.03 -8.40 -5.84
C VAL A 4 -3.55 -7.60 -4.65
N GLN A 5 -4.86 -7.40 -4.57
CA GLN A 5 -5.44 -6.65 -3.46
C GLN A 5 -5.25 -7.38 -2.13
N ASP A 6 -5.42 -8.69 -2.13
CA ASP A 6 -5.21 -9.47 -0.92
C ASP A 6 -3.77 -9.35 -0.43
N LYS A 7 -2.82 -9.38 -1.35
CA LYS A 7 -1.41 -9.26 -1.01
C LYS A 7 -1.07 -7.87 -0.49
N ILE A 8 -1.62 -6.84 -1.11
CA ILE A 8 -1.44 -5.47 -0.65
C ILE A 8 -1.96 -5.31 0.77
N LYS A 9 -3.16 -5.81 1.01
CA LYS A 9 -3.77 -5.73 2.33
C LYS A 9 -2.89 -6.42 3.38
N GLN A 10 -2.37 -7.60 3.05
CA GLN A 10 -1.52 -8.33 3.97
C GLN A 10 -0.23 -7.56 4.28
N ILE A 11 0.36 -6.93 3.28
CA ILE A 11 1.56 -6.13 3.46
C ILE A 11 1.26 -4.96 4.40
N ILE A 12 0.12 -4.31 4.23
CA ILE A 12 -0.28 -3.18 5.08
C ILE A 12 -0.46 -3.65 6.52
N VAL A 13 -1.13 -4.77 6.72
CA VAL A 13 -1.32 -5.35 8.05
C VAL A 13 0.03 -5.61 8.71
N ASP A 14 0.95 -6.21 7.99
CA ASP A 14 2.26 -6.53 8.53
C ASP A 14 3.07 -5.29 8.85
N GLU A 15 3.01 -4.31 7.97
CA GLU A 15 3.84 -3.11 8.12
C GLU A 15 3.37 -2.20 9.25
N PHE A 16 2.06 -2.05 9.39
CA PHE A 16 1.49 -1.11 10.36
C PHE A 16 0.99 -1.79 11.64
N GLY A 17 0.91 -3.10 11.65
CA GLY A 17 0.42 -3.83 12.82
C GLY A 17 -1.06 -3.58 13.11
N VAL A 18 -1.86 -3.39 12.08
CA VAL A 18 -3.30 -3.16 12.22
C VAL A 18 -4.06 -4.41 11.85
N ASP A 19 -5.34 -4.48 12.23
CA ASP A 19 -6.20 -5.60 11.86
C ASP A 19 -6.62 -5.50 10.41
N GLU A 20 -6.82 -6.64 9.79
CA GLU A 20 -7.27 -6.70 8.40
C GLU A 20 -8.57 -5.93 8.21
N ALA A 21 -9.45 -5.97 9.20
CA ALA A 21 -10.73 -5.27 9.14
C ALA A 21 -10.57 -3.75 9.06
N GLU A 22 -9.44 -3.23 9.51
CA GLU A 22 -9.18 -1.80 9.45
C GLU A 22 -8.69 -1.34 8.07
N VAL A 23 -8.24 -2.28 7.25
CA VAL A 23 -7.69 -1.98 5.93
C VAL A 23 -8.81 -1.98 4.90
N THR A 24 -9.62 -0.93 4.93
CA THR A 24 -10.70 -0.74 3.96
C THR A 24 -10.20 0.15 2.83
N GLU A 25 -10.91 0.15 1.71
CA GLU A 25 -10.48 0.93 0.54
C GLU A 25 -10.38 2.42 0.85
N ASN A 26 -11.24 2.93 1.70
CA ASN A 26 -11.25 4.35 2.03
C ASN A 26 -10.30 4.73 3.16
N ALA A 27 -9.65 3.76 3.79
CA ALA A 27 -8.73 4.04 4.88
C ALA A 27 -7.52 4.81 4.37
N ARG A 28 -7.18 5.87 5.08
CA ARG A 28 -5.99 6.66 4.78
C ARG A 28 -4.87 6.22 5.70
N PHE A 29 -3.67 6.08 5.13
CA PHE A 29 -2.57 5.52 5.90
C PHE A 29 -2.22 6.37 7.11
N ILE A 30 -2.13 7.68 6.95
CA ILE A 30 -1.76 8.55 8.06
C ILE A 30 -2.94 8.82 8.98
N GLU A 31 -4.08 9.20 8.43
CA GLU A 31 -5.23 9.62 9.23
C GLU A 31 -5.96 8.47 9.90
N ASP A 32 -6.12 7.36 9.20
CA ASP A 32 -6.93 6.25 9.70
C ASP A 32 -6.10 5.10 10.28
N LEU A 33 -4.93 4.87 9.72
CA LEU A 33 -4.08 3.75 10.16
C LEU A 33 -2.90 4.19 11.03
N GLY A 34 -2.77 5.48 11.25
CA GLY A 34 -1.76 6.00 12.15
C GLY A 34 -0.32 5.93 11.66
N ALA A 35 -0.14 5.84 10.35
CA ALA A 35 1.19 5.78 9.76
C ALA A 35 1.84 7.17 9.77
N ASP A 36 3.17 7.20 9.81
CA ASP A 36 3.89 8.45 9.59
C ASP A 36 4.61 8.35 8.24
N SER A 37 5.37 9.40 7.90
CA SER A 37 6.06 9.44 6.61
C SER A 37 7.03 8.29 6.41
N LEU A 38 7.71 7.90 7.47
CA LEU A 38 8.68 6.82 7.40
C LEU A 38 7.99 5.49 7.13
N ASP A 39 6.84 5.28 7.78
CA ASP A 39 6.05 4.08 7.54
C ASP A 39 5.62 3.98 6.08
N LEU A 40 5.25 5.10 5.48
CA LEU A 40 4.86 5.12 4.08
C LEU A 40 6.02 4.78 3.15
N VAL A 41 7.21 5.27 3.46
CA VAL A 41 8.40 4.95 2.67
C VAL A 41 8.66 3.46 2.72
N GLU A 42 8.59 2.87 3.90
CA GLU A 42 8.82 1.44 4.06
C GLU A 42 7.75 0.61 3.35
N LEU A 43 6.50 1.06 3.40
CA LEU A 43 5.41 0.38 2.71
C LEU A 43 5.63 0.37 1.21
N VAL A 44 6.02 1.52 0.65
CA VAL A 44 6.31 1.64 -0.77
C VAL A 44 7.43 0.71 -1.18
N MET A 45 8.48 0.64 -0.37
CA MET A 45 9.60 -0.26 -0.65
C MET A 45 9.16 -1.72 -0.66
N ARG A 46 8.27 -2.09 0.23
CA ARG A 46 7.75 -3.46 0.25
C ARG A 46 6.93 -3.78 -0.99
N PHE A 47 6.14 -2.80 -1.44
CA PHE A 47 5.38 -2.99 -2.68
C PHE A 47 6.32 -3.19 -3.87
N GLU A 48 7.39 -2.42 -3.92
CA GLU A 48 8.36 -2.56 -5.01
C GLU A 48 8.98 -3.95 -5.04
N GLU A 49 9.33 -4.48 -3.87
CA GLU A 49 9.93 -5.79 -3.77
C GLU A 49 8.94 -6.92 -4.08
N GLU A 50 7.73 -6.80 -3.54
CA GLU A 50 6.73 -7.87 -3.68
C GLU A 50 6.19 -7.98 -5.10
N PHE A 51 6.04 -6.85 -5.77
CA PHE A 51 5.41 -6.83 -7.09
C PHE A 51 6.41 -6.58 -8.22
N ASP A 52 7.67 -6.44 -7.89
CA ASP A 52 8.74 -6.20 -8.84
C ASP A 52 8.44 -4.99 -9.74
N ILE A 53 8.10 -3.88 -9.11
CA ILE A 53 7.81 -2.63 -9.80
C ILE A 53 8.65 -1.52 -9.20
N GLU A 54 8.75 -0.41 -9.92
CA GLU A 54 9.41 0.78 -9.42
C GLU A 54 8.36 1.85 -9.14
N ILE A 55 8.46 2.45 -7.97
CA ILE A 55 7.55 3.53 -7.57
C ILE A 55 8.39 4.77 -7.31
N PRO A 56 8.44 5.70 -8.29
CA PRO A 56 9.17 6.95 -8.08
C PRO A 56 8.62 7.74 -6.90
N ASP A 57 9.45 8.58 -6.32
CA ASP A 57 9.03 9.37 -5.16
C ASP A 57 7.77 10.20 -5.42
N GLU A 58 7.67 10.80 -6.60
CA GLU A 58 6.48 11.60 -6.90
C GLU A 58 5.21 10.76 -6.98
N ASP A 59 5.32 9.51 -7.39
CA ASP A 59 4.17 8.61 -7.41
C ASP A 59 3.86 8.12 -6.00
N ALA A 60 4.90 7.86 -5.20
CA ALA A 60 4.72 7.44 -3.82
C ALA A 60 3.93 8.47 -3.02
N GLU A 61 4.15 9.75 -3.30
CA GLU A 61 3.43 10.82 -2.63
C GLU A 61 1.93 10.80 -2.90
N LYS A 62 1.53 10.21 -4.01
CA LYS A 62 0.12 10.11 -4.38
C LYS A 62 -0.58 8.93 -3.75
N ILE A 63 0.17 8.01 -3.18
CA ILE A 63 -0.40 6.82 -2.54
C ILE A 63 -0.69 7.18 -1.08
N GLN A 64 -1.90 7.67 -0.81
CA GLN A 64 -2.28 8.14 0.51
C GLN A 64 -3.34 7.29 1.17
N SER A 65 -3.99 6.42 0.41
CA SER A 65 -5.04 5.55 0.92
C SER A 65 -4.85 4.15 0.38
N VAL A 66 -5.59 3.21 0.98
CA VAL A 66 -5.56 1.81 0.52
C VAL A 66 -6.00 1.71 -0.94
N ARG A 67 -7.03 2.46 -1.30
CA ARG A 67 -7.51 2.48 -2.68
C ARG A 67 -6.42 2.93 -3.65
N ASP A 68 -5.67 3.97 -3.27
CA ASP A 68 -4.59 4.47 -4.11
C ASP A 68 -3.53 3.40 -4.33
N ALA A 69 -3.22 2.66 -3.29
CA ALA A 69 -2.24 1.58 -3.39
C ALA A 69 -2.72 0.48 -4.34
N TYR A 70 -3.98 0.09 -4.21
CA TYR A 70 -4.56 -0.93 -5.09
C TYR A 70 -4.48 -0.49 -6.55
N ALA A 71 -4.92 0.74 -6.82
CA ALA A 71 -4.95 1.26 -8.17
C ALA A 71 -3.55 1.34 -8.77
N TYR A 72 -2.60 1.83 -7.99
CA TYR A 72 -1.24 1.99 -8.48
C TYR A 72 -0.60 0.65 -8.84
N VAL A 73 -0.68 -0.29 -7.92
CA VAL A 73 -0.05 -1.61 -8.14
C VAL A 73 -0.72 -2.34 -9.30
N GLU A 74 -2.04 -2.28 -9.39
CA GLU A 74 -2.75 -2.96 -10.46
C GLU A 74 -2.40 -2.38 -11.84
N GLN A 75 -2.13 -1.09 -11.91
CA GLN A 75 -1.74 -0.44 -13.16
C GLN A 75 -0.31 -0.77 -13.57
N HIS A 76 0.56 -1.03 -12.61
CA HIS A 76 2.00 -1.14 -12.86
C HIS A 76 2.57 -2.53 -12.66
N LYS A 77 1.77 -3.48 -12.21
CA LYS A 77 2.30 -4.81 -11.94
C LYS A 77 2.77 -5.49 -13.22
N GLN A 78 3.78 -6.34 -13.07
CA GLN A 78 4.33 -7.10 -14.16
C GLN A 78 3.52 -8.39 -14.38
N GLY A 79 3.24 -8.68 -15.60
CA GLY A 79 2.52 -9.90 -15.98
C GLY A 79 1.03 -9.75 -15.98
#